data_440c9a7b2b4ec20a50c9f03ac9981c2b
#
_entry.id   440c9a7b2b4ec20a50c9f03ac9981c2b
#
_cell.length_a   1.000
_cell.length_b   1.000
_cell.length_c   1.000
_cell.angle_alpha   90.00
_cell.angle_beta   90.00
_cell.angle_gamma   90.00
#
_symmetry.space_group_name_H-M   'P 1'
#
loop_
_entity.id
_entity.type
_entity.pdbx_description
1 polymer ?
#
loop_
_entity_poly.entity_id
_entity_poly.type
_entity_poly.pdbx_seq_one_letter_code
_entity_poly.pdbx_strand_id
1 'polypeptide(L)'
;ADPAARASVSAVWGVDPDDLPGPGVPAVELLQSAGLPGGVRALLVHGSNVFVSAPNVQTVREALGRLDLLVVSDFFLSETAEAADIVLPVLQWAEEEGTMTNLEGRVLRRRRAVEAPAGARSELWIMA
;
A
#
# COMPACT_ATOMS: atom_id res chain seq x y z
N ALA A 1 -12.14 3.86 15.51
CA ALA A 1 -13.15 3.56 14.45
C ALA A 1 -14.54 3.49 15.11
N ASP A 2 -15.57 3.90 14.38
CA ASP A 2 -16.97 3.81 14.83
C ASP A 2 -17.35 2.33 15.08
N PRO A 3 -17.83 1.96 16.30
CA PRO A 3 -18.19 0.59 16.62
C PRO A 3 -19.30 0.01 15.70
N ALA A 4 -20.26 0.84 15.26
CA ALA A 4 -21.33 0.40 14.37
C ALA A 4 -20.81 0.08 12.96
N ALA A 5 -19.89 0.90 12.43
CA ALA A 5 -19.24 0.64 11.16
C ALA A 5 -18.36 -0.62 11.23
N ARG A 6 -17.65 -0.83 12.36
CA ARG A 6 -16.84 -2.02 12.60
C ARG A 6 -17.70 -3.28 12.61
N ALA A 7 -18.81 -3.28 13.34
CA ALA A 7 -19.75 -4.40 13.37
C ALA A 7 -20.36 -4.69 11.99
N SER A 8 -20.67 -3.65 11.20
CA SER A 8 -21.20 -3.82 9.84
C SER A 8 -20.19 -4.47 8.90
N VAL A 9 -18.94 -4.04 8.93
CA VAL A 9 -17.87 -4.61 8.08
C VAL A 9 -17.57 -6.06 8.45
N SER A 10 -17.43 -6.35 9.75
CA SER A 10 -17.15 -7.71 10.21
C SER A 10 -18.27 -8.68 9.90
N ALA A 11 -19.54 -8.24 9.96
CA ALA A 11 -20.68 -9.06 9.55
C ALA A 11 -20.63 -9.44 8.07
N VAL A 12 -20.20 -8.51 7.18
CA VAL A 12 -20.03 -8.79 5.75
C VAL A 12 -18.87 -9.74 5.49
N TRP A 13 -17.78 -9.59 6.24
CA TRP A 13 -16.57 -10.42 6.08
C TRP A 13 -16.65 -11.77 6.80
N GLY A 14 -17.64 -11.97 7.67
CA GLY A 14 -17.81 -13.20 8.45
C GLY A 14 -16.75 -13.39 9.52
N VAL A 15 -16.22 -12.30 10.09
CA VAL A 15 -15.20 -12.30 11.14
C VAL A 15 -15.74 -11.64 12.41
N ASP A 16 -15.09 -11.92 13.55
CA ASP A 16 -15.42 -11.22 14.79
C ASP A 16 -15.00 -9.74 14.69
N PRO A 17 -15.80 -8.77 15.16
CA PRO A 17 -15.40 -7.38 15.24
C PRO A 17 -14.08 -7.14 15.97
N ASP A 18 -13.74 -7.97 16.94
CA ASP A 18 -12.49 -7.86 17.70
C ASP A 18 -11.26 -8.36 16.92
N ASP A 19 -11.45 -9.18 15.88
CA ASP A 19 -10.38 -9.61 14.97
C ASP A 19 -9.93 -8.49 14.03
N LEU A 20 -10.75 -7.46 13.83
CA LEU A 20 -10.33 -6.33 13.00
C LEU A 20 -9.25 -5.51 13.72
N PRO A 21 -8.15 -5.15 13.03
CA PRO A 21 -7.09 -4.37 13.66
C PRO A 21 -7.58 -2.99 14.13
N GLY A 22 -6.95 -2.47 15.14
CA GLY A 22 -7.12 -1.08 15.59
C GLY A 22 -6.49 -0.06 14.64
N PRO A 23 -6.56 1.24 14.95
CA PRO A 23 -5.85 2.27 14.20
C PRO A 23 -4.35 2.00 14.21
N GLY A 24 -3.72 2.11 13.04
CA GLY A 24 -2.27 2.09 12.93
C GLY A 24 -1.62 3.44 13.29
N VAL A 25 -0.32 3.52 13.09
CA VAL A 25 0.44 4.77 13.25
C VAL A 25 0.20 5.66 12.02
N PRO A 26 -0.01 6.98 12.18
CA PRO A 26 -0.11 7.90 11.06
C PRO A 26 1.10 7.83 10.12
N ALA A 27 0.90 7.93 8.81
CA ALA A 27 1.93 7.69 7.82
C ALA A 27 3.21 8.53 8.03
N VAL A 28 3.08 9.80 8.39
CA VAL A 28 4.25 10.67 8.64
C VAL A 28 5.04 10.20 9.86
N GLU A 29 4.35 9.85 10.94
CA GLU A 29 4.96 9.32 12.17
C GLU A 29 5.60 7.95 11.92
N LEU A 30 4.94 7.08 11.17
CA LEU A 30 5.47 5.79 10.74
C LEU A 30 6.80 5.97 10.01
N LEU A 31 6.84 6.84 8.99
CA LEU A 31 8.05 7.12 8.22
C LEU A 31 9.17 7.74 9.08
N GLN A 32 8.83 8.65 9.99
CA GLN A 32 9.82 9.28 10.88
C GLN A 32 10.44 8.29 11.87
N SER A 33 9.65 7.35 12.36
CA SER A 33 10.08 6.32 13.32
C SER A 33 10.71 5.08 12.68
N ALA A 34 10.69 4.96 11.35
CA ALA A 34 11.22 3.80 10.65
C ALA A 34 12.70 3.54 10.97
N GLY A 35 13.03 2.30 11.34
CA GLY A 35 14.36 1.87 11.74
C GLY A 35 14.85 2.38 13.10
N LEU A 36 14.04 3.14 13.84
CA LEU A 36 14.36 3.57 15.20
C LEU A 36 13.86 2.55 16.26
N PRO A 37 14.39 2.57 17.48
CA PRO A 37 13.87 1.75 18.57
C PRO A 37 12.37 2.01 18.79
N GLY A 38 11.57 0.94 18.75
CA GLY A 38 10.10 1.02 18.86
C GLY A 38 9.37 1.35 17.54
N GLY A 39 10.07 1.70 16.50
CA GLY A 39 9.53 1.86 15.14
C GLY A 39 9.54 0.56 14.34
N VAL A 40 9.04 0.62 13.11
CA VAL A 40 9.05 -0.54 12.20
C VAL A 40 10.45 -0.80 11.67
N ARG A 41 10.81 -2.06 11.53
CA ARG A 41 12.09 -2.51 10.97
C ARG A 41 11.97 -2.94 9.51
N ALA A 42 10.77 -3.34 9.12
CA ALA A 42 10.44 -3.69 7.74
C ALA A 42 9.23 -2.89 7.26
N LEU A 43 9.23 -2.45 6.02
CA LEU A 43 8.15 -1.68 5.44
C LEU A 43 7.82 -2.21 4.05
N LEU A 44 6.53 -2.40 3.80
CA LEU A 44 5.99 -2.70 2.49
C LEU A 44 5.23 -1.46 1.98
N VAL A 45 5.66 -0.94 0.85
CA VAL A 45 5.06 0.23 0.20
C VAL A 45 4.35 -0.22 -1.08
N HIS A 46 3.05 0.03 -1.17
CA HIS A 46 2.23 -0.31 -2.33
C HIS A 46 1.84 0.94 -3.11
N GLY A 47 2.19 0.99 -4.40
CA GLY A 47 1.74 1.99 -5.37
C GLY A 47 1.95 3.44 -4.93
N SER A 48 3.03 3.71 -4.20
CA SER A 48 3.30 5.04 -3.65
C SER A 48 4.78 5.40 -3.74
N ASN A 49 5.06 6.54 -4.36
CA ASN A 49 6.40 7.13 -4.35
C ASN A 49 6.55 8.06 -3.14
N VAL A 50 6.90 7.49 -1.98
CA VAL A 50 6.98 8.24 -0.71
C VAL A 50 8.10 9.28 -0.70
N PHE A 51 9.13 9.15 -1.55
CA PHE A 51 10.14 10.18 -1.70
C PHE A 51 9.62 11.47 -2.37
N VAL A 52 8.51 11.37 -3.09
CA VAL A 52 7.85 12.52 -3.72
C VAL A 52 6.63 12.97 -2.92
N SER A 53 5.84 12.03 -2.41
CA SER A 53 4.54 12.33 -1.79
C SER A 53 4.62 12.66 -0.29
N ALA A 54 5.65 12.21 0.42
CA ALA A 54 5.80 12.49 1.84
C ALA A 54 6.52 13.84 2.09
N PRO A 55 6.17 14.54 3.17
CA PRO A 55 6.85 15.79 3.53
C PRO A 55 8.29 15.50 3.96
N ASN A 56 9.21 16.43 3.65
CA ASN A 56 10.62 16.37 4.01
C ASN A 56 11.33 15.12 3.48
N VAL A 57 11.60 15.12 2.17
CA VAL A 57 12.23 13.98 1.46
C VAL A 57 13.55 13.52 2.08
N GLN A 58 14.36 14.43 2.64
CA GLN A 58 15.63 14.08 3.26
C GLN A 58 15.43 13.20 4.50
N THR A 59 14.51 13.58 5.37
CA THR A 59 14.11 12.77 6.54
C THR A 59 13.57 11.41 6.14
N VAL A 60 12.76 11.36 5.08
CA VAL A 60 12.21 10.09 4.56
C VAL A 60 13.32 9.19 4.02
N ARG A 61 14.27 9.72 3.25
CA ARG A 61 15.43 8.95 2.75
C ARG A 61 16.26 8.35 3.88
N GLU A 62 16.57 9.16 4.88
CA GLU A 62 17.31 8.71 6.07
C GLU A 62 16.53 7.63 6.85
N ALA A 63 15.22 7.80 6.97
CA ALA A 63 14.35 6.86 7.65
C ALA A 63 14.27 5.51 6.93
N LEU A 64 13.99 5.51 5.63
CA LEU A 64 13.94 4.28 4.85
C LEU A 64 15.30 3.59 4.76
N GLY A 65 16.40 4.34 4.74
CA GLY A 65 17.76 3.78 4.78
C GLY A 65 18.16 3.11 6.10
N ARG A 66 17.35 3.28 7.17
CA ARG A 66 17.54 2.58 8.45
C ARG A 66 16.75 1.28 8.57
N LEU A 67 15.84 1.01 7.63
CA LEU A 67 15.07 -0.23 7.65
C LEU A 67 15.98 -1.45 7.41
N ASP A 68 15.61 -2.58 8.01
CA ASP A 68 16.25 -3.86 7.70
C ASP A 68 15.73 -4.44 6.38
N LEU A 69 14.51 -4.05 5.98
CA LEU A 69 13.86 -4.51 4.75
C LEU A 69 12.88 -3.45 4.24
N LEU A 70 13.08 -3.03 3.01
CA LEU A 70 12.13 -2.21 2.25
C LEU A 70 11.66 -3.00 1.02
N VAL A 71 10.37 -3.31 0.97
CA VAL A 71 9.73 -3.93 -0.19
C VAL A 71 8.82 -2.89 -0.83
N VAL A 72 8.94 -2.71 -2.14
CA VAL A 72 8.08 -1.79 -2.89
C VAL A 72 7.37 -2.52 -4.01
N SER A 73 6.04 -2.43 -4.05
CA SER A 73 5.25 -2.84 -5.20
C SER A 73 4.83 -1.60 -5.99
N ASP A 74 5.28 -1.50 -7.23
CA ASP A 74 4.99 -0.36 -8.10
C ASP A 74 4.97 -0.81 -9.56
N PHE A 75 4.28 -0.07 -10.41
CA PHE A 75 4.25 -0.32 -11.86
C PHE A 75 5.33 0.47 -12.61
N PHE A 76 6.01 1.40 -11.94
CA PHE A 76 7.24 2.05 -12.39
C PHE A 76 8.37 1.82 -11.39
N LEU A 77 9.59 1.86 -11.86
CA LEU A 77 10.76 1.95 -11.01
C LEU A 77 10.88 3.41 -10.52
N SER A 78 10.04 3.75 -9.53
CA SER A 78 10.03 5.05 -8.87
C SER A 78 11.26 5.23 -7.98
N GLU A 79 11.56 6.46 -7.54
CA GLU A 79 12.70 6.73 -6.65
C GLU A 79 12.61 5.94 -5.34
N THR A 80 11.39 5.66 -4.86
CA THR A 80 11.20 4.78 -3.71
C THR A 80 11.50 3.33 -4.04
N ALA A 81 11.09 2.87 -5.24
CA ALA A 81 11.37 1.52 -5.71
C ALA A 81 12.87 1.32 -5.99
N GLU A 82 13.58 2.33 -6.50
CA GLU A 82 15.03 2.28 -6.68
C GLU A 82 15.81 2.10 -5.37
N ALA A 83 15.24 2.58 -4.26
CA ALA A 83 15.85 2.46 -2.93
C ALA A 83 15.45 1.17 -2.19
N ALA A 84 14.58 0.34 -2.76
CA ALA A 84 14.07 -0.86 -2.12
C ALA A 84 15.05 -2.04 -2.21
N ASP A 85 15.02 -2.91 -1.20
CA ASP A 85 15.72 -4.20 -1.24
C ASP A 85 15.03 -5.19 -2.20
N ILE A 86 13.70 -5.11 -2.29
CA ILE A 86 12.88 -5.94 -3.16
C ILE A 86 11.85 -5.07 -3.88
N VAL A 87 11.78 -5.22 -5.21
CA VAL A 87 10.75 -4.59 -6.04
C VAL A 87 9.83 -5.66 -6.61
N LEU A 88 8.52 -5.48 -6.42
CA LEU A 88 7.48 -6.35 -6.94
C LEU A 88 6.74 -5.60 -8.06
N PRO A 89 6.95 -5.94 -9.34
CA PRO A 89 6.25 -5.29 -10.44
C PRO A 89 4.74 -5.57 -10.39
N VAL A 90 3.93 -4.51 -10.32
CA VAL A 90 2.47 -4.62 -10.29
C VAL A 90 1.83 -4.11 -11.57
N LEU A 91 0.58 -4.51 -11.78
CA LEU A 91 -0.23 -4.04 -12.88
C LEU A 91 -0.73 -2.62 -12.60
N GLN A 92 -0.77 -1.79 -13.62
CA GLN A 92 -1.48 -0.52 -13.55
C GLN A 92 -2.97 -0.71 -13.91
N TRP A 93 -3.77 0.31 -13.62
CA TRP A 93 -5.23 0.25 -13.72
C TRP A 93 -5.78 -0.19 -15.09
N ALA A 94 -5.08 0.08 -16.19
CA ALA A 94 -5.52 -0.30 -17.54
C ALA A 94 -5.17 -1.76 -17.89
N GLU A 95 -4.27 -2.39 -17.16
CA GLU A 95 -3.72 -3.73 -17.39
C GLU A 95 -4.47 -4.82 -16.62
N GLU A 96 -5.40 -4.44 -15.73
CA GLU A 96 -6.19 -5.39 -14.93
C GLU A 96 -7.68 -5.06 -14.89
N GLU A 97 -8.50 -6.04 -14.50
CA GLU A 97 -9.90 -5.84 -14.19
C GLU A 97 -10.09 -5.51 -12.71
N GLY A 98 -11.14 -4.77 -12.41
CA GLY A 98 -11.48 -4.44 -11.04
C GLY A 98 -12.76 -3.62 -10.93
N THR A 99 -12.97 -3.07 -9.77
CA THR A 99 -14.05 -2.11 -9.50
C THR A 99 -13.47 -0.80 -8.99
N MET A 100 -14.19 0.28 -9.25
CA MET A 100 -13.86 1.59 -8.70
C MET A 100 -15.15 2.30 -8.29
N THR A 101 -15.10 3.08 -7.24
CA THR A 101 -16.22 3.92 -6.83
C THR A 101 -15.96 5.35 -7.30
N ASN A 102 -16.91 5.91 -8.05
CA ASN A 102 -16.80 7.30 -8.51
C ASN A 102 -17.21 8.30 -7.40
N LEU A 103 -17.10 9.59 -7.69
CA LEU A 103 -17.47 10.66 -6.74
C LEU A 103 -18.96 10.67 -6.36
N GLU A 104 -19.83 10.09 -7.18
CA GLU A 104 -21.27 9.94 -6.89
C GLU A 104 -21.57 8.69 -6.03
N GLY A 105 -20.56 7.93 -5.62
CA GLY A 105 -20.73 6.71 -4.86
C GLY A 105 -21.16 5.48 -5.67
N ARG A 106 -21.10 5.55 -7.01
CA ARG A 106 -21.42 4.40 -7.87
C ARG A 106 -20.22 3.48 -8.00
N VAL A 107 -20.45 2.19 -7.80
CA VAL A 107 -19.46 1.14 -8.09
C VAL A 107 -19.48 0.82 -9.59
N LEU A 108 -18.38 1.06 -10.26
CA LEU A 108 -18.19 0.82 -11.69
C LEU A 108 -17.25 -0.35 -11.89
N ARG A 109 -17.58 -1.24 -12.84
CA ARG A 109 -16.63 -2.25 -13.29
C ARG A 109 -15.63 -1.63 -14.26
N ARG A 110 -14.35 -1.81 -13.98
CA ARG A 110 -13.25 -1.49 -14.87
C ARG A 110 -12.80 -2.77 -15.58
N ARG A 111 -12.76 -2.73 -16.90
CA ARG A 111 -12.24 -3.83 -17.73
C ARG A 111 -10.79 -3.53 -18.12
N ARG A 112 -9.99 -4.57 -18.23
CA ARG A 112 -8.66 -4.47 -18.79
C ARG A 112 -8.73 -3.90 -20.20
N ALA A 113 -7.89 -2.91 -20.51
CA ALA A 113 -7.84 -2.22 -21.78
C ALA A 113 -6.57 -2.54 -22.60
N VAL A 114 -5.48 -2.90 -21.91
CA VAL A 114 -4.19 -3.23 -22.52
C VAL A 114 -3.62 -4.53 -21.96
N GLU A 115 -2.72 -5.17 -22.68
CA GLU A 115 -2.02 -6.38 -22.22
C GLU A 115 -1.06 -6.02 -21.08
N ALA A 116 -1.03 -6.90 -20.09
CA ALA A 116 -0.13 -6.76 -18.95
C ALA A 116 1.32 -7.06 -19.36
N PRO A 117 2.31 -6.31 -18.85
CA PRO A 117 3.72 -6.64 -19.04
C PRO A 117 4.08 -8.01 -18.47
N ALA A 118 5.00 -8.71 -19.12
CA ALA A 118 5.49 -9.97 -18.63
C ALA A 118 6.15 -9.82 -17.25
N GLY A 119 5.79 -10.68 -16.31
CA GLY A 119 6.34 -10.67 -14.96
C GLY A 119 5.56 -9.83 -13.94
N ALA A 120 4.76 -8.83 -14.37
CA ALA A 120 3.90 -8.08 -13.47
C ALA A 120 2.72 -8.93 -12.95
N ARG A 121 2.28 -8.65 -11.73
CA ARG A 121 1.14 -9.31 -11.08
C ARG A 121 0.21 -8.27 -10.50
N SER A 122 -1.08 -8.63 -10.32
CA SER A 122 -2.00 -7.77 -9.58
C SER A 122 -1.59 -7.67 -8.11
N GLU A 123 -1.86 -6.55 -7.48
CA GLU A 123 -1.62 -6.40 -6.03
C GLU A 123 -2.39 -7.46 -5.23
N LEU A 124 -3.61 -7.78 -5.66
CA LEU A 124 -4.40 -8.85 -5.03
C LEU A 124 -3.68 -10.21 -5.06
N TRP A 125 -3.00 -10.52 -6.17
CA TRP A 125 -2.22 -11.76 -6.28
C TRP A 125 -0.99 -11.74 -5.36
N ILE A 126 -0.33 -10.58 -5.20
CA ILE A 126 0.84 -10.41 -4.33
C ILE A 126 0.46 -10.55 -2.85
N MET A 127 -0.75 -10.09 -2.49
CA MET A 127 -1.24 -10.07 -1.11
C MET A 127 -1.93 -11.37 -0.67
N ALA A 128 -2.28 -12.27 -1.61
CA ALA A 128 -2.95 -13.55 -1.35
C ALA A 128 -1.96 -14.70 -1.11
#